data_5fd0ea79b1abec03ee04633b0c20305c
#
_entry.id   5fd0ea79b1abec03ee04633b0c20305c
#
_cell.length_a   1.000
_cell.length_b   1.000
_cell.length_c   1.000
_cell.angle_alpha   90.00
_cell.angle_beta   90.00
_cell.angle_gamma   90.00
#
_symmetry.space_group_name_H-M   'P 1'
#
loop_
_entity.id
_entity.type
_entity.pdbx_description
1 polymer ?
#
loop_
_entity_poly.entity_id
_entity_poly.type
_entity_poly.pdbx_seq_one_letter_code
_entity_poly.pdbx_strand_id
1 'polypeptide(L)'
;MDSASHITVSVVIPTRNRPSLVTRAVASALAQTYAAVEVCVVVDGPDDVTISALQQITDGRLQIVRLPQNVGGASARNVGVRNARGRWVAFLDDDDEWLPKKLEKQMMMAVESPYEYPILSSSIIARTPHGEFLWPRKFPSAPLSEYLLARSSWTQGEGVMQTSTLLTKRELLLRVPFQDGLRKHQDWDWLLRSVALPGTGIEFVQEPLAIWNVEEKRATVSTTSDWRYSLEWIRQSRLFVTRRAYSGFVATQLGSQAAEQGSWNAFVPLLKEIICEGEPKPIDFCLYFGMWLLPGRTRRWVRSWANRNQLAVAKQRMTGPTMA
;
A
#
# COMPACT_ATOMS: atom_id res chain seq x y z
N MET A 1 -21.15 7.50 35.66
CA MET A 1 -20.44 8.41 34.75
C MET A 1 -19.84 7.56 33.68
N ASP A 2 -20.51 7.45 32.52
CA ASP A 2 -20.07 6.67 31.39
C ASP A 2 -18.76 7.24 30.86
N SER A 3 -17.67 6.53 31.10
CA SER A 3 -16.43 6.71 30.34
C SER A 3 -16.66 6.07 28.95
N ALA A 4 -17.47 6.69 28.12
CA ALA A 4 -17.40 6.43 26.70
C ALA A 4 -15.96 6.75 26.28
N SER A 5 -15.10 5.73 26.21
CA SER A 5 -13.72 5.85 25.76
C SER A 5 -13.76 6.56 24.41
N HIS A 6 -13.20 7.77 24.38
CA HIS A 6 -13.27 8.63 23.20
C HIS A 6 -12.48 7.95 22.09
N ILE A 7 -13.18 7.29 21.15
CA ILE A 7 -12.55 6.60 20.03
C ILE A 7 -11.81 7.63 19.20
N THR A 8 -10.50 7.46 19.11
CA THR A 8 -9.65 8.40 18.37
C THR A 8 -9.28 7.86 17.01
N VAL A 9 -9.09 6.54 16.88
CA VAL A 9 -8.66 5.88 15.63
C VAL A 9 -9.67 4.80 15.24
N SER A 10 -10.13 4.82 14.00
CA SER A 10 -10.90 3.74 13.39
C SER A 10 -10.00 2.97 12.42
N VAL A 11 -9.89 1.66 12.62
CA VAL A 11 -9.20 0.76 11.70
C VAL A 11 -10.18 0.24 10.68
N VAL A 12 -9.95 0.48 9.39
CA VAL A 12 -10.81 0.01 8.31
C VAL A 12 -10.17 -1.17 7.62
N ILE A 13 -10.88 -2.32 7.63
CA ILE A 13 -10.42 -3.58 7.03
C ILE A 13 -11.45 -4.04 6.00
N PRO A 14 -11.22 -3.83 4.68
CA PRO A 14 -12.06 -4.43 3.65
C PRO A 14 -11.71 -5.91 3.50
N THR A 15 -12.72 -6.77 3.35
CA THR A 15 -12.51 -8.22 3.15
C THR A 15 -13.58 -8.83 2.26
N ARG A 16 -13.25 -9.96 1.61
CA ARG A 16 -14.18 -10.77 0.85
C ARG A 16 -13.69 -12.21 0.72
N ASN A 17 -14.51 -13.18 1.14
CA ASN A 17 -14.26 -14.64 1.02
C ASN A 17 -12.91 -15.08 1.64
N ARG A 18 -12.51 -14.45 2.77
CA ARG A 18 -11.20 -14.68 3.41
C ARG A 18 -11.31 -14.76 4.94
N PRO A 19 -12.10 -15.67 5.50
CA PRO A 19 -12.38 -15.71 6.93
C PRO A 19 -11.14 -15.83 7.81
N SER A 20 -10.19 -16.71 7.46
CA SER A 20 -8.97 -16.92 8.26
C SER A 20 -8.00 -15.74 8.18
N LEU A 21 -7.94 -15.05 7.04
CA LEU A 21 -7.04 -13.90 6.87
C LEU A 21 -7.56 -12.70 7.64
N VAL A 22 -8.84 -12.36 7.45
CA VAL A 22 -9.42 -11.20 8.14
C VAL A 22 -9.45 -11.36 9.64
N THR A 23 -9.65 -12.58 10.19
CA THR A 23 -9.59 -12.81 11.64
C THR A 23 -8.18 -12.57 12.19
N ARG A 24 -7.13 -12.94 11.45
CA ARG A 24 -5.73 -12.62 11.77
C ARG A 24 -5.48 -11.11 11.76
N ALA A 25 -5.91 -10.41 10.71
CA ALA A 25 -5.79 -8.96 10.59
C ALA A 25 -6.50 -8.24 11.75
N VAL A 26 -7.77 -8.62 12.05
CA VAL A 26 -8.54 -8.07 13.17
C VAL A 26 -7.84 -8.31 14.51
N ALA A 27 -7.31 -9.51 14.75
CA ALA A 27 -6.56 -9.83 15.97
C ALA A 27 -5.36 -8.89 16.15
N SER A 28 -4.60 -8.62 15.08
CA SER A 28 -3.45 -7.71 15.11
C SER A 28 -3.85 -6.24 15.37
N ALA A 29 -5.01 -5.82 14.87
CA ALA A 29 -5.56 -4.48 15.10
C ALA A 29 -6.10 -4.33 16.54
N LEU A 30 -6.74 -5.34 17.09
CA LEU A 30 -7.24 -5.33 18.47
C LEU A 30 -6.11 -5.45 19.51
N ALA A 31 -4.95 -6.01 19.14
CA ALA A 31 -3.75 -6.15 19.98
C ALA A 31 -2.86 -4.89 20.01
N GLN A 32 -3.30 -3.77 19.45
CA GLN A 32 -2.53 -2.53 19.47
C GLN A 32 -2.40 -1.98 20.90
N THR A 33 -1.21 -1.43 21.22
CA THR A 33 -0.94 -0.76 22.51
C THR A 33 -1.74 0.55 22.67
N TYR A 34 -2.17 1.15 21.58
CA TYR A 34 -3.04 2.32 21.56
C TYR A 34 -4.49 1.92 21.83
N ALA A 35 -5.03 2.25 23.00
CA ALA A 35 -6.30 1.73 23.49
C ALA A 35 -7.56 2.37 22.84
N ALA A 36 -7.48 3.66 22.42
CA ALA A 36 -8.63 4.41 21.90
C ALA A 36 -8.93 4.07 20.43
N VAL A 37 -9.18 2.78 20.16
CA VAL A 37 -9.33 2.22 18.82
C VAL A 37 -10.66 1.48 18.68
N GLU A 38 -11.26 1.58 17.49
CA GLU A 38 -12.30 0.67 16.99
C GLU A 38 -11.81 -0.01 15.72
N VAL A 39 -12.35 -1.18 15.41
CA VAL A 39 -12.06 -1.93 14.18
C VAL A 39 -13.34 -2.09 13.38
N CYS A 40 -13.38 -1.50 12.19
CA CYS A 40 -14.50 -1.53 11.26
C CYS A 40 -14.14 -2.48 10.10
N VAL A 41 -14.66 -3.71 10.14
CA VAL A 41 -14.50 -4.67 9.04
C VAL A 41 -15.63 -4.48 8.05
N VAL A 42 -15.30 -4.24 6.78
CA VAL A 42 -16.27 -4.11 5.68
C VAL A 42 -16.23 -5.39 4.85
N VAL A 43 -17.28 -6.20 4.97
CA VAL A 43 -17.47 -7.43 4.18
C VAL A 43 -18.09 -7.06 2.84
N ASP A 44 -17.30 -7.16 1.77
CA ASP A 44 -17.62 -6.66 0.43
C ASP A 44 -18.46 -7.67 -0.39
N GLY A 45 -19.75 -7.69 -0.10
CA GLY A 45 -20.75 -8.55 -0.71
C GLY A 45 -21.19 -9.71 0.19
N PRO A 46 -22.09 -10.58 -0.31
CA PRO A 46 -22.56 -11.75 0.43
C PRO A 46 -21.42 -12.71 0.76
N ASP A 47 -21.18 -12.94 2.06
CA ASP A 47 -20.07 -13.79 2.55
C ASP A 47 -20.36 -14.24 4.00
N ASP A 48 -21.30 -15.15 4.15
CA ASP A 48 -21.75 -15.64 5.46
C ASP A 48 -20.64 -16.39 6.22
N VAL A 49 -19.69 -17.02 5.52
CA VAL A 49 -18.57 -17.72 6.15
C VAL A 49 -17.65 -16.74 6.85
N THR A 50 -17.27 -15.65 6.19
CA THR A 50 -16.44 -14.60 6.79
C THR A 50 -17.19 -13.91 7.93
N ILE A 51 -18.49 -13.62 7.75
CA ILE A 51 -19.31 -13.02 8.79
C ILE A 51 -19.37 -13.91 10.03
N SER A 52 -19.63 -15.20 9.85
CA SER A 52 -19.69 -16.17 10.96
C SER A 52 -18.35 -16.24 11.71
N ALA A 53 -17.22 -16.23 11.00
CA ALA A 53 -15.90 -16.22 11.61
C ALA A 53 -15.64 -14.94 12.43
N LEU A 54 -16.03 -13.78 11.92
CA LEU A 54 -15.90 -12.50 12.62
C LEU A 54 -16.81 -12.41 13.86
N GLN A 55 -18.00 -13.00 13.82
CA GLN A 55 -18.92 -13.04 14.96
C GLN A 55 -18.42 -13.86 16.15
N GLN A 56 -17.42 -14.73 15.95
CA GLN A 56 -16.77 -15.45 17.05
C GLN A 56 -15.81 -14.56 17.86
N ILE A 57 -15.48 -13.38 17.36
CA ILE A 57 -14.64 -12.41 18.07
C ILE A 57 -15.51 -11.59 19.02
N THR A 58 -15.33 -11.80 20.33
CA THR A 58 -16.17 -11.17 21.38
C THR A 58 -15.64 -9.83 21.89
N ASP A 59 -14.89 -9.08 21.07
CA ASP A 59 -14.35 -7.77 21.42
C ASP A 59 -15.33 -6.65 21.01
N GLY A 60 -15.81 -5.86 21.97
CA GLY A 60 -16.78 -4.78 21.74
C GLY A 60 -16.26 -3.63 20.86
N ARG A 61 -14.97 -3.59 20.55
CA ARG A 61 -14.36 -2.63 19.62
C ARG A 61 -14.56 -3.02 18.16
N LEU A 62 -14.97 -4.27 17.88
CA LEU A 62 -15.18 -4.77 16.51
C LEU A 62 -16.59 -4.38 16.01
N GLN A 63 -16.64 -3.73 14.86
CA GLN A 63 -17.85 -3.45 14.09
C GLN A 63 -17.77 -4.19 12.74
N ILE A 64 -18.84 -4.87 12.35
CA ILE A 64 -18.96 -5.56 11.07
C ILE A 64 -19.98 -4.85 10.20
N VAL A 65 -19.53 -4.31 9.07
CA VAL A 65 -20.36 -3.67 8.04
C VAL A 65 -20.52 -4.67 6.88
N ARG A 66 -21.76 -5.01 6.54
CA ARG A 66 -22.09 -5.98 5.49
C ARG A 66 -22.58 -5.22 4.26
N LEU A 67 -21.96 -5.46 3.10
CA LEU A 67 -22.43 -4.90 1.84
C LEU A 67 -23.35 -5.90 1.11
N PRO A 68 -24.44 -5.44 0.50
CA PRO A 68 -25.37 -6.32 -0.20
C PRO A 68 -24.78 -6.89 -1.49
N GLN A 69 -23.75 -6.26 -2.04
CA GLN A 69 -23.05 -6.66 -3.26
C GLN A 69 -21.58 -6.29 -3.21
N ASN A 70 -20.78 -6.93 -4.07
CA ASN A 70 -19.37 -6.57 -4.24
C ASN A 70 -19.26 -5.20 -4.94
N VAL A 71 -18.61 -4.26 -4.27
CA VAL A 71 -18.34 -2.90 -4.77
C VAL A 71 -16.85 -2.66 -5.06
N GLY A 72 -15.99 -3.60 -4.67
CA GLY A 72 -14.53 -3.52 -4.81
C GLY A 72 -13.84 -2.79 -3.65
N GLY A 73 -12.53 -3.07 -3.48
CA GLY A 73 -11.76 -2.64 -2.32
C GLY A 73 -11.73 -1.13 -2.08
N ALA A 74 -11.67 -0.30 -3.14
CA ALA A 74 -11.71 1.16 -3.01
C ALA A 74 -13.03 1.63 -2.39
N SER A 75 -14.17 1.20 -2.95
CA SER A 75 -15.49 1.56 -2.45
C SER A 75 -15.77 0.97 -1.07
N ALA A 76 -15.29 -0.25 -0.78
CA ALA A 76 -15.39 -0.84 0.56
C ALA A 76 -14.62 -0.02 1.60
N ARG A 77 -13.40 0.48 1.28
CA ARG A 77 -12.67 1.41 2.17
C ARG A 77 -13.46 2.70 2.39
N ASN A 78 -14.04 3.28 1.35
CA ASN A 78 -14.89 4.47 1.48
C ASN A 78 -16.10 4.22 2.40
N VAL A 79 -16.73 3.04 2.31
CA VAL A 79 -17.81 2.65 3.24
C VAL A 79 -17.29 2.59 4.67
N GLY A 80 -16.14 1.96 4.89
CA GLY A 80 -15.50 1.91 6.21
C GLY A 80 -15.21 3.30 6.78
N VAL A 81 -14.69 4.23 5.97
CA VAL A 81 -14.44 5.63 6.37
C VAL A 81 -15.72 6.34 6.77
N ARG A 82 -16.82 6.12 6.05
CA ARG A 82 -18.13 6.73 6.41
C ARG A 82 -18.67 6.20 7.72
N ASN A 83 -18.49 4.91 8.01
CA ASN A 83 -18.92 4.27 9.25
C ASN A 83 -17.95 4.50 10.43
N ALA A 84 -16.74 4.96 10.17
CA ALA A 84 -15.74 5.27 11.18
C ALA A 84 -16.20 6.40 12.11
N ARG A 85 -16.00 6.23 13.42
CA ARG A 85 -16.33 7.22 14.47
C ARG A 85 -15.10 8.01 14.91
N GLY A 86 -13.90 7.45 14.70
CA GLY A 86 -12.65 8.07 15.06
C GLY A 86 -12.33 9.31 14.21
N ARG A 87 -11.60 10.25 14.82
CA ARG A 87 -11.06 11.41 14.11
C ARG A 87 -9.99 11.00 13.08
N TRP A 88 -9.28 9.89 13.37
CA TRP A 88 -8.25 9.31 12.53
C TRP A 88 -8.73 7.98 11.97
N VAL A 89 -8.30 7.67 10.75
CA VAL A 89 -8.55 6.39 10.11
C VAL A 89 -7.22 5.76 9.70
N ALA A 90 -7.06 4.51 10.07
CA ALA A 90 -5.96 3.66 9.63
C ALA A 90 -6.52 2.53 8.76
N PHE A 91 -5.78 2.13 7.73
CA PHE A 91 -6.15 1.03 6.87
C PHE A 91 -5.32 -0.21 7.15
N LEU A 92 -5.96 -1.37 7.07
CA LEU A 92 -5.32 -2.67 7.14
C LEU A 92 -5.97 -3.59 6.10
N ASP A 93 -5.19 -4.15 5.19
CA ASP A 93 -5.68 -5.16 4.26
C ASP A 93 -5.88 -6.49 5.00
N ASP A 94 -6.88 -7.27 4.60
CA ASP A 94 -7.30 -8.49 5.32
C ASP A 94 -6.22 -9.58 5.35
N ASP A 95 -5.18 -9.43 4.54
CA ASP A 95 -4.07 -10.37 4.38
C ASP A 95 -2.78 -9.93 5.08
N ASP A 96 -2.77 -8.75 5.70
CA ASP A 96 -1.64 -8.19 6.41
C ASP A 96 -1.81 -8.24 7.93
N GLU A 97 -0.76 -7.86 8.65
CA GLU A 97 -0.73 -7.80 10.11
C GLU A 97 -0.04 -6.54 10.59
N TRP A 98 -0.45 -6.01 11.72
CA TRP A 98 0.23 -4.91 12.38
C TRP A 98 1.11 -5.38 13.54
N LEU A 99 2.24 -4.71 13.72
CA LEU A 99 3.02 -4.83 14.94
C LEU A 99 2.37 -4.02 16.08
N PRO A 100 2.50 -4.45 17.36
CA PRO A 100 1.70 -3.92 18.46
C PRO A 100 1.77 -2.41 18.67
N LYS A 101 2.88 -1.76 18.35
CA LYS A 101 3.11 -0.31 18.59
C LYS A 101 2.82 0.58 17.39
N LYS A 102 2.15 0.07 16.34
CA LYS A 102 1.93 0.85 15.11
C LYS A 102 1.13 2.12 15.36
N LEU A 103 -0.04 1.98 15.94
CA LEU A 103 -0.91 3.14 16.17
C LEU A 103 -0.32 4.11 17.19
N GLU A 104 0.31 3.61 18.25
CA GLU A 104 1.00 4.44 19.24
C GLU A 104 2.06 5.36 18.59
N LYS A 105 2.99 4.77 17.81
CA LYS A 105 4.06 5.53 17.16
C LYS A 105 3.55 6.50 16.10
N GLN A 106 2.58 6.08 15.31
CA GLN A 106 2.00 6.98 14.30
C GLN A 106 1.18 8.11 14.94
N MET A 107 0.45 7.85 16.01
CA MET A 107 -0.30 8.90 16.71
C MET A 107 0.61 9.90 17.40
N MET A 108 1.75 9.47 17.98
CA MET A 108 2.76 10.39 18.50
C MET A 108 3.25 11.35 17.40
N MET A 109 3.65 10.83 16.25
CA MET A 109 4.08 11.65 15.10
C MET A 109 2.95 12.54 14.56
N ALA A 110 1.71 12.05 14.57
CA ALA A 110 0.54 12.80 14.08
C ALA A 110 0.26 14.07 14.90
N VAL A 111 0.53 14.04 16.20
CA VAL A 111 0.34 15.19 17.10
C VAL A 111 1.39 16.27 16.83
N GLU A 112 2.61 15.88 16.49
CA GLU A 112 3.75 16.78 16.25
C GLU A 112 3.80 17.28 14.77
N SER A 113 2.99 16.72 13.90
CA SER A 113 3.01 17.04 12.47
C SER A 113 2.63 18.49 12.20
N PRO A 114 3.39 19.21 11.37
CA PRO A 114 3.07 20.58 10.96
C PRO A 114 1.94 20.65 9.93
N TYR A 115 1.51 19.51 9.37
CA TYR A 115 0.50 19.48 8.32
C TYR A 115 -0.92 19.52 8.89
N GLU A 116 -1.81 20.23 8.22
CA GLU A 116 -3.24 20.21 8.52
C GLU A 116 -3.82 18.80 8.32
N TYR A 117 -3.38 18.12 7.25
CA TYR A 117 -3.78 16.76 6.88
C TYR A 117 -2.54 15.87 6.72
N PRO A 118 -1.93 15.42 7.82
CA PRO A 118 -0.80 14.50 7.71
C PRO A 118 -1.27 13.12 7.24
N ILE A 119 -0.54 12.55 6.29
CA ILE A 119 -0.63 11.16 5.88
C ILE A 119 0.58 10.44 6.46
N LEU A 120 0.34 9.61 7.45
CA LEU A 120 1.39 8.85 8.11
C LEU A 120 1.54 7.49 7.44
N SER A 121 2.78 7.10 7.22
CA SER A 121 3.16 5.77 6.76
C SER A 121 4.32 5.24 7.59
N SER A 122 4.75 4.01 7.33
CA SER A 122 5.87 3.41 8.05
C SER A 122 6.62 2.41 7.19
N SER A 123 7.79 1.98 7.65
CA SER A 123 8.42 0.79 7.11
C SER A 123 7.58 -0.45 7.38
N ILE A 124 7.80 -1.49 6.57
CA ILE A 124 7.12 -2.78 6.64
C ILE A 124 8.13 -3.92 6.60
N ILE A 125 7.76 -5.06 7.19
CA ILE A 125 8.40 -6.34 6.95
C ILE A 125 7.64 -7.01 5.79
N ALA A 126 8.28 -7.10 4.62
CA ALA A 126 7.73 -7.80 3.47
C ALA A 126 8.15 -9.27 3.55
N ARG A 127 7.18 -10.17 3.81
CA ARG A 127 7.37 -11.63 3.75
C ARG A 127 7.17 -12.09 2.32
N THR A 128 8.23 -12.57 1.70
CA THR A 128 8.23 -13.02 0.32
C THR A 128 8.71 -14.47 0.22
N PRO A 129 8.50 -15.18 -0.91
CA PRO A 129 9.05 -16.52 -1.12
C PRO A 129 10.57 -16.62 -0.99
N HIS A 130 11.26 -15.47 -0.98
CA HIS A 130 12.73 -15.38 -0.89
C HIS A 130 13.23 -14.92 0.49
N GLY A 131 12.34 -14.75 1.46
CA GLY A 131 12.62 -14.30 2.82
C GLY A 131 11.96 -12.98 3.20
N GLU A 132 12.25 -12.51 4.40
CA GLU A 132 11.73 -11.26 4.94
C GLU A 132 12.65 -10.09 4.61
N PHE A 133 12.07 -8.98 4.15
CA PHE A 133 12.77 -7.77 3.79
C PHE A 133 12.19 -6.57 4.52
N LEU A 134 13.04 -5.64 4.94
CA LEU A 134 12.62 -4.35 5.46
C LEU A 134 12.46 -3.37 4.30
N TRP A 135 11.22 -2.90 4.05
CA TRP A 135 10.87 -1.91 3.03
C TRP A 135 10.20 -0.69 3.65
N PRO A 136 10.28 0.50 3.01
CA PRO A 136 11.09 0.81 1.84
C PRO A 136 12.59 0.90 2.18
N ARG A 137 13.43 0.81 1.16
CA ARG A 137 14.87 1.04 1.28
C ARG A 137 15.26 2.51 1.22
N LYS A 138 14.41 3.31 0.63
CA LYS A 138 14.48 4.78 0.61
C LYS A 138 13.17 5.33 1.15
N PHE A 139 13.28 6.32 2.01
CA PHE A 139 12.11 6.96 2.61
C PHE A 139 11.45 7.93 1.62
N PRO A 140 10.14 8.23 1.82
CA PRO A 140 9.43 9.16 0.98
C PRO A 140 10.14 10.52 0.88
N SER A 141 10.16 11.05 -0.32
CA SER A 141 10.71 12.37 -0.64
C SER A 141 9.77 13.07 -1.63
N ALA A 142 9.86 14.37 -1.72
CA ALA A 142 9.13 15.14 -2.72
C ALA A 142 9.91 15.21 -4.04
N PRO A 143 9.23 15.14 -5.17
CA PRO A 143 7.79 14.92 -5.36
C PRO A 143 7.38 13.46 -5.06
N LEU A 144 6.27 13.28 -4.36
CA LEU A 144 5.79 11.93 -3.97
C LEU A 144 5.59 11.01 -5.19
N SER A 145 5.15 11.56 -6.31
CA SER A 145 4.98 10.78 -7.54
C SER A 145 6.28 10.13 -8.02
N GLU A 146 7.42 10.80 -7.89
CA GLU A 146 8.71 10.23 -8.24
C GLU A 146 9.14 9.14 -7.26
N TYR A 147 8.90 9.36 -5.96
CA TYR A 147 9.16 8.34 -4.96
C TYR A 147 8.37 7.05 -5.23
N LEU A 148 7.07 7.16 -5.50
CA LEU A 148 6.19 6.01 -5.71
C LEU A 148 6.44 5.30 -7.05
N LEU A 149 6.64 6.05 -8.13
CA LEU A 149 6.51 5.55 -9.49
C LEU A 149 7.84 5.43 -10.25
N ALA A 150 8.87 6.19 -9.87
CA ALA A 150 10.18 6.09 -10.48
C ALA A 150 11.07 5.08 -9.74
N ARG A 151 11.98 4.44 -10.46
CA ARG A 151 12.97 3.55 -9.89
C ARG A 151 14.36 4.16 -10.01
N SER A 152 15.19 3.91 -9.04
CA SER A 152 16.60 4.32 -9.04
C SER A 152 17.56 3.15 -9.06
N SER A 153 17.07 1.92 -8.94
CA SER A 153 17.87 0.69 -8.93
C SER A 153 17.12 -0.53 -9.48
N TRP A 154 17.87 -1.60 -9.69
CA TRP A 154 17.36 -2.91 -10.13
C TRP A 154 16.69 -3.72 -9.03
N THR A 155 16.82 -3.29 -7.79
CA THR A 155 16.37 -4.04 -6.62
C THR A 155 14.93 -3.68 -6.22
N GLN A 156 14.26 -4.56 -5.49
CA GLN A 156 12.91 -4.34 -4.95
C GLN A 156 12.94 -3.44 -3.70
N GLY A 157 11.77 -2.96 -3.29
CA GLY A 157 11.60 -2.19 -2.05
C GLY A 157 11.87 -0.69 -2.18
N GLU A 158 11.84 -0.13 -3.39
CA GLU A 158 11.73 1.31 -3.61
C GLU A 158 10.28 1.71 -3.86
N GLY A 159 9.90 2.92 -3.46
CA GLY A 159 8.58 3.47 -3.72
C GLY A 159 7.44 2.74 -3.00
N VAL A 160 7.69 2.27 -1.78
CA VAL A 160 6.69 1.50 -1.02
C VAL A 160 6.03 2.40 0.01
N MET A 161 4.74 2.66 -0.19
CA MET A 161 3.77 3.15 0.79
C MET A 161 2.51 2.29 0.62
N GLN A 162 2.44 1.21 1.37
CA GLN A 162 1.41 0.18 1.23
C GLN A 162 0.21 0.55 2.12
N THR A 163 -1.01 0.23 1.68
CA THR A 163 -2.27 0.61 2.32
C THR A 163 -2.29 0.31 3.82
N SER A 164 -1.78 -0.87 4.25
CA SER A 164 -1.75 -1.27 5.68
C SER A 164 -0.81 -0.44 6.55
N THR A 165 0.00 0.45 5.95
CA THR A 165 0.85 1.39 6.70
C THR A 165 0.18 2.74 6.95
N LEU A 166 -0.89 3.06 6.21
CA LEU A 166 -1.48 4.40 6.17
C LEU A 166 -2.33 4.70 7.41
N LEU A 167 -2.17 5.91 7.91
CA LEU A 167 -3.03 6.56 8.92
C LEU A 167 -3.18 8.03 8.53
N THR A 168 -4.40 8.56 8.58
CA THR A 168 -4.67 9.98 8.32
C THR A 168 -5.94 10.46 9.00
N LYS A 169 -6.20 11.77 8.97
CA LYS A 169 -7.47 12.32 9.45
C LYS A 169 -8.63 11.83 8.58
N ARG A 170 -9.72 11.40 9.24
CA ARG A 170 -10.98 11.01 8.57
C ARG A 170 -11.49 12.10 7.62
N GLU A 171 -11.32 13.36 8.00
CA GLU A 171 -11.72 14.51 7.20
C GLU A 171 -11.04 14.52 5.81
N LEU A 172 -9.73 14.23 5.73
CA LEU A 172 -9.04 14.13 4.44
C LEU A 172 -9.67 13.06 3.55
N LEU A 173 -9.98 11.89 4.11
CA LEU A 173 -10.57 10.77 3.37
C LEU A 173 -12.01 11.07 2.90
N LEU A 174 -12.74 11.91 3.60
CA LEU A 174 -14.07 12.38 3.17
C LEU A 174 -13.96 13.46 2.08
N ARG A 175 -12.91 14.29 2.09
CA ARG A 175 -12.63 15.29 1.04
C ARG A 175 -12.07 14.66 -0.22
N VAL A 176 -11.18 13.69 -0.06
CA VAL A 176 -10.51 12.97 -1.14
C VAL A 176 -10.74 11.47 -0.93
N PRO A 177 -11.90 10.94 -1.31
CA PRO A 177 -12.18 9.51 -1.18
C PRO A 177 -11.33 8.68 -2.17
N PHE A 178 -11.18 7.38 -1.87
CA PHE A 178 -10.67 6.44 -2.87
C PHE A 178 -11.56 6.48 -4.12
N GLN A 179 -10.98 6.38 -5.30
CA GLN A 179 -11.75 6.41 -6.53
C GLN A 179 -12.56 5.13 -6.70
N ASP A 180 -13.89 5.26 -6.72
CA ASP A 180 -14.79 4.13 -6.91
C ASP A 180 -14.55 3.46 -8.26
N GLY A 181 -14.66 2.13 -8.29
CA GLY A 181 -14.44 1.33 -9.50
C GLY A 181 -12.98 1.17 -9.93
N LEU A 182 -12.02 1.84 -9.27
CA LEU A 182 -10.61 1.66 -9.57
C LEU A 182 -10.14 0.26 -9.12
N ARG A 183 -9.83 -0.59 -10.08
CA ARG A 183 -9.46 -2.00 -9.81
C ARG A 183 -8.02 -2.16 -9.32
N LYS A 184 -7.09 -1.27 -9.73
CA LYS A 184 -5.66 -1.32 -9.41
C LYS A 184 -5.14 0.09 -9.12
N HIS A 185 -4.00 0.19 -8.45
CA HIS A 185 -3.33 1.47 -8.10
C HIS A 185 -4.13 2.35 -7.12
N GLN A 186 -5.05 1.76 -6.34
CA GLN A 186 -5.97 2.48 -5.45
C GLN A 186 -5.25 3.35 -4.42
N ASP A 187 -4.19 2.84 -3.82
CA ASP A 187 -3.35 3.54 -2.85
C ASP A 187 -2.51 4.64 -3.50
N TRP A 188 -1.87 4.36 -4.63
CA TRP A 188 -1.10 5.37 -5.37
C TRP A 188 -2.00 6.50 -5.87
N ASP A 189 -3.15 6.18 -6.45
CA ASP A 189 -4.12 7.17 -6.90
C ASP A 189 -4.57 8.08 -5.76
N TRP A 190 -4.96 7.46 -4.63
CA TRP A 190 -5.39 8.20 -3.46
C TRP A 190 -4.26 9.09 -2.90
N LEU A 191 -3.06 8.56 -2.73
CA LEU A 191 -1.89 9.30 -2.24
C LEU A 191 -1.57 10.51 -3.12
N LEU A 192 -1.53 10.32 -4.44
CA LEU A 192 -1.21 11.38 -5.40
C LEU A 192 -2.25 12.50 -5.40
N ARG A 193 -3.54 12.16 -5.37
CA ARG A 193 -4.62 13.15 -5.27
C ARG A 193 -4.63 13.87 -3.92
N SER A 194 -4.34 13.14 -2.85
CA SER A 194 -4.36 13.70 -1.50
C SER A 194 -3.25 14.71 -1.28
N VAL A 195 -2.01 14.43 -1.73
CA VAL A 195 -0.89 15.39 -1.55
C VAL A 195 -1.00 16.62 -2.43
N ALA A 196 -1.88 16.62 -3.42
CA ALA A 196 -2.21 17.80 -4.21
C ALA A 196 -3.14 18.78 -3.45
N LEU A 197 -3.80 18.34 -2.37
CA LEU A 197 -4.61 19.21 -1.53
C LEU A 197 -3.70 20.04 -0.62
N PRO A 198 -3.85 21.40 -0.58
CA PRO A 198 -3.10 22.24 0.34
C PRO A 198 -3.23 21.80 1.80
N GLY A 199 -2.16 21.91 2.57
CA GLY A 199 -2.11 21.47 3.95
C GLY A 199 -1.88 19.96 4.16
N THR A 200 -1.79 19.18 3.07
CA THR A 200 -1.46 17.74 3.14
C THR A 200 0.04 17.51 3.01
N GLY A 201 0.58 16.62 3.83
CA GLY A 201 1.96 16.19 3.76
C GLY A 201 2.17 14.77 4.25
N ILE A 202 3.34 14.20 3.92
CA ILE A 202 3.72 12.84 4.28
C ILE A 202 4.61 12.86 5.52
N GLU A 203 4.22 12.06 6.49
CA GLU A 203 5.01 11.73 7.67
C GLU A 203 5.39 10.24 7.64
N PHE A 204 6.61 9.90 7.99
CA PHE A 204 7.11 8.55 7.83
C PHE A 204 7.86 8.02 9.05
N VAL A 205 7.28 7.00 9.71
CA VAL A 205 7.95 6.27 10.79
C VAL A 205 8.93 5.26 10.18
N GLN A 206 10.22 5.43 10.46
CA GLN A 206 11.28 4.61 9.86
C GLN A 206 11.32 3.17 10.38
N GLU A 207 10.65 2.89 11.51
CA GLU A 207 10.54 1.55 12.05
C GLU A 207 9.50 0.72 11.30
N PRO A 208 9.68 -0.60 11.19
CA PRO A 208 8.66 -1.48 10.64
C PRO A 208 7.48 -1.56 11.62
N LEU A 209 6.28 -1.26 11.14
CA LEU A 209 5.07 -1.27 11.95
C LEU A 209 3.97 -2.19 11.38
N ALA A 210 4.18 -2.75 10.20
CA ALA A 210 3.28 -3.71 9.57
C ALA A 210 4.06 -4.85 8.91
N ILE A 211 3.38 -5.96 8.71
CA ILE A 211 3.87 -7.14 8.01
C ILE A 211 3.04 -7.30 6.74
N TRP A 212 3.69 -7.24 5.59
CA TRP A 212 3.08 -7.46 4.28
C TRP A 212 3.34 -8.90 3.83
N ASN A 213 2.29 -9.72 3.78
CA ASN A 213 2.37 -11.13 3.39
C ASN A 213 2.27 -11.29 1.86
N VAL A 214 3.42 -11.27 1.18
CA VAL A 214 3.53 -11.41 -0.30
C VAL A 214 3.54 -12.88 -0.74
N GLU A 215 3.78 -13.81 0.20
CA GLU A 215 3.95 -15.25 -0.11
C GLU A 215 2.66 -15.99 -0.40
N GLU A 216 1.54 -15.52 0.08
CA GLU A 216 0.29 -16.25 -0.03
C GLU A 216 -0.15 -16.37 -1.49
N LYS A 217 -0.13 -17.60 -2.00
CA LYS A 217 -0.60 -17.95 -3.35
C LYS A 217 -2.11 -17.74 -3.44
N ARG A 218 -2.52 -16.58 -3.92
CA ARG A 218 -3.94 -16.23 -4.10
C ARG A 218 -4.11 -15.28 -5.28
N ALA A 219 -5.31 -15.26 -5.81
CA ALA A 219 -5.71 -14.22 -6.76
C ALA A 219 -5.80 -12.89 -5.99
N THR A 220 -4.84 -12.01 -6.19
CA THR A 220 -4.87 -10.64 -5.68
C THR A 220 -5.21 -9.67 -6.80
N VAL A 221 -5.82 -8.55 -6.46
CA VAL A 221 -6.12 -7.48 -7.44
C VAL A 221 -4.85 -7.02 -8.17
N SER A 222 -3.70 -7.06 -7.49
CA SER A 222 -2.40 -6.70 -8.03
C SER A 222 -1.84 -7.72 -9.05
N THR A 223 -2.31 -8.97 -9.05
CA THR A 223 -1.85 -10.01 -9.99
C THR A 223 -2.49 -9.92 -11.38
N THR A 224 -3.55 -9.14 -11.54
CA THR A 224 -4.15 -8.90 -12.86
C THR A 224 -3.20 -8.02 -13.68
N SER A 225 -2.41 -8.64 -14.53
CA SER A 225 -1.46 -7.95 -15.42
C SER A 225 -2.21 -7.38 -16.61
N ASP A 226 -2.70 -6.15 -16.50
CA ASP A 226 -3.26 -5.41 -17.64
C ASP A 226 -2.51 -4.08 -17.78
N TRP A 227 -1.50 -4.08 -18.67
CA TRP A 227 -0.69 -2.90 -18.91
C TRP A 227 -1.51 -1.77 -19.57
N ARG A 228 -2.56 -2.11 -20.34
CA ARG A 228 -3.41 -1.10 -21.00
C ARG A 228 -4.23 -0.35 -19.96
N TYR A 229 -4.79 -1.08 -18.99
CA TYR A 229 -5.50 -0.47 -17.86
C TYR A 229 -4.56 0.47 -17.05
N SER A 230 -3.34 0.01 -16.78
CA SER A 230 -2.35 0.81 -16.06
C SER A 230 -1.88 2.03 -16.87
N LEU A 231 -1.81 1.93 -18.21
CA LEU A 231 -1.49 3.05 -19.09
C LEU A 231 -2.60 4.10 -19.07
N GLU A 232 -3.85 3.66 -19.14
CA GLU A 232 -4.99 4.56 -19.06
C GLU A 232 -5.02 5.30 -17.73
N TRP A 233 -4.83 4.57 -16.60
CA TRP A 233 -4.77 5.19 -15.28
C TRP A 233 -3.67 6.26 -15.18
N ILE A 234 -2.44 5.98 -15.62
CA ILE A 234 -1.34 6.95 -15.48
C ILE A 234 -1.55 8.18 -16.38
N ARG A 235 -2.19 8.02 -17.54
CA ARG A 235 -2.56 9.13 -18.42
C ARG A 235 -3.61 10.03 -17.76
N GLN A 236 -4.62 9.47 -17.13
CA GLN A 236 -5.63 10.20 -16.36
C GLN A 236 -5.04 10.91 -15.13
N SER A 237 -3.99 10.35 -14.57
CA SER A 237 -3.30 10.88 -13.38
C SER A 237 -2.26 11.98 -13.70
N ARG A 238 -2.15 12.47 -14.94
CA ARG A 238 -1.09 13.40 -15.40
C ARG A 238 -0.95 14.67 -14.56
N LEU A 239 -2.05 15.18 -14.01
CA LEU A 239 -2.03 16.40 -13.18
C LEU A 239 -1.31 16.19 -11.84
N PHE A 240 -1.18 14.95 -11.38
CA PHE A 240 -0.61 14.59 -10.09
C PHE A 240 0.78 13.94 -10.21
N VAL A 241 1.27 13.75 -11.44
CA VAL A 241 2.47 12.98 -11.75
C VAL A 241 3.47 13.82 -12.53
N THR A 242 4.71 13.89 -12.05
CA THR A 242 5.80 14.55 -12.80
C THR A 242 6.14 13.76 -14.07
N ARG A 243 6.72 14.42 -15.07
CA ARG A 243 7.20 13.75 -16.30
C ARG A 243 8.22 12.64 -15.98
N ARG A 244 9.05 12.85 -14.96
CA ARG A 244 10.02 11.84 -14.46
C ARG A 244 9.31 10.61 -13.88
N ALA A 245 8.30 10.80 -13.04
CA ALA A 245 7.52 9.72 -12.47
C ALA A 245 6.74 8.94 -13.54
N TYR A 246 6.20 9.65 -14.52
CA TYR A 246 5.50 9.05 -15.65
C TYR A 246 6.41 8.09 -16.43
N SER A 247 7.59 8.55 -16.88
CA SER A 247 8.52 7.68 -17.59
C SER A 247 8.98 6.48 -16.76
N GLY A 248 9.26 6.68 -15.48
CA GLY A 248 9.64 5.60 -14.57
C GLY A 248 8.56 4.54 -14.42
N PHE A 249 7.30 4.94 -14.28
CA PHE A 249 6.16 4.05 -14.20
C PHE A 249 5.94 3.26 -15.51
N VAL A 250 5.93 3.95 -16.65
CA VAL A 250 5.76 3.29 -17.95
C VAL A 250 6.91 2.31 -18.22
N ALA A 251 8.15 2.72 -17.96
CA ALA A 251 9.31 1.87 -18.20
C ALA A 251 9.30 0.61 -17.35
N THR A 252 8.92 0.71 -16.06
CA THR A 252 9.08 -0.39 -15.10
C THR A 252 7.80 -1.20 -14.89
N GLN A 253 6.69 -0.56 -14.58
CA GLN A 253 5.43 -1.26 -14.29
C GLN A 253 4.76 -1.77 -15.57
N LEU A 254 4.56 -0.88 -16.56
CA LEU A 254 3.93 -1.28 -17.82
C LEU A 254 4.84 -2.17 -18.65
N GLY A 255 6.13 -1.80 -18.73
CA GLY A 255 7.14 -2.60 -19.44
C GLY A 255 7.23 -4.03 -18.90
N SER A 256 7.21 -4.20 -17.55
CA SER A 256 7.21 -5.53 -16.93
C SER A 256 5.94 -6.31 -17.25
N GLN A 257 4.76 -5.70 -17.10
CA GLN A 257 3.47 -6.34 -17.36
C GLN A 257 3.33 -6.79 -18.83
N ALA A 258 3.68 -5.90 -19.78
CA ALA A 258 3.60 -6.21 -21.19
C ALA A 258 4.62 -7.30 -21.62
N ALA A 259 5.84 -7.23 -21.08
CA ALA A 259 6.87 -8.25 -21.34
C ALA A 259 6.51 -9.63 -20.75
N GLU A 260 5.90 -9.67 -19.56
CA GLU A 260 5.42 -10.91 -18.95
C GLU A 260 4.29 -11.57 -19.73
N GLN A 261 3.44 -10.75 -20.38
CA GLN A 261 2.38 -11.22 -21.29
C GLN A 261 2.88 -11.60 -22.70
N GLY A 262 4.17 -11.37 -23.00
CA GLY A 262 4.71 -11.55 -24.34
C GLY A 262 4.12 -10.59 -25.38
N SER A 263 3.59 -9.45 -24.94
CA SER A 263 2.90 -8.47 -25.80
C SER A 263 3.90 -7.57 -26.56
N TRP A 264 4.72 -8.15 -27.44
CA TRP A 264 5.77 -7.43 -28.19
C TRP A 264 5.26 -6.23 -29.00
N ASN A 265 3.99 -6.24 -29.38
CA ASN A 265 3.33 -5.10 -30.04
C ASN A 265 3.26 -3.84 -29.14
N ALA A 266 3.43 -3.98 -27.83
CA ALA A 266 3.48 -2.85 -26.87
C ALA A 266 4.87 -2.23 -26.78
N PHE A 267 5.93 -2.90 -27.23
CA PHE A 267 7.31 -2.45 -27.04
C PHE A 267 7.56 -1.04 -27.61
N VAL A 268 7.29 -0.81 -28.88
CA VAL A 268 7.52 0.50 -29.50
C VAL A 268 6.55 1.57 -28.97
N PRO A 269 5.24 1.32 -28.83
CA PRO A 269 4.32 2.28 -28.23
C PRO A 269 4.71 2.72 -26.83
N LEU A 270 5.06 1.80 -25.93
CA LEU A 270 5.48 2.17 -24.57
C LEU A 270 6.82 2.93 -24.55
N LEU A 271 7.76 2.59 -25.45
CA LEU A 271 9.00 3.34 -25.57
C LEU A 271 8.75 4.79 -26.02
N LYS A 272 7.80 4.99 -26.95
CA LYS A 272 7.38 6.34 -27.35
C LYS A 272 6.74 7.11 -26.19
N GLU A 273 5.88 6.46 -25.39
CA GLU A 273 5.31 7.09 -24.18
C GLU A 273 6.41 7.54 -23.21
N ILE A 274 7.42 6.70 -22.97
CA ILE A 274 8.54 7.02 -22.07
C ILE A 274 9.27 8.29 -22.55
N ILE A 275 9.54 8.41 -23.86
CA ILE A 275 10.35 9.49 -24.42
C ILE A 275 9.52 10.76 -24.63
N CYS A 276 8.36 10.65 -25.25
CA CYS A 276 7.58 11.81 -25.70
C CYS A 276 6.79 12.45 -24.55
N GLU A 277 6.19 11.61 -23.70
CA GLU A 277 5.33 12.05 -22.60
C GLU A 277 6.07 12.18 -21.28
N GLY A 278 7.21 11.51 -21.13
CA GLY A 278 8.00 11.48 -19.92
C GLY A 278 9.26 12.33 -19.95
N GLU A 279 10.09 12.12 -18.93
CA GLU A 279 11.45 12.61 -18.76
C GLU A 279 12.33 11.47 -18.26
N PRO A 280 12.72 10.53 -19.16
CA PRO A 280 13.42 9.32 -18.77
C PRO A 280 14.86 9.60 -18.35
N LYS A 281 15.33 8.83 -17.36
CA LYS A 281 16.77 8.71 -17.00
C LYS A 281 17.37 7.46 -17.62
N PRO A 282 18.70 7.37 -17.75
CA PRO A 282 19.37 6.17 -18.32
C PRO A 282 18.93 4.86 -17.66
N ILE A 283 18.65 4.87 -16.35
CA ILE A 283 18.17 3.69 -15.61
C ILE A 283 16.83 3.16 -16.13
N ASP A 284 15.93 4.03 -16.59
CA ASP A 284 14.62 3.62 -17.12
C ASP A 284 14.78 2.81 -18.41
N PHE A 285 15.68 3.23 -19.30
CA PHE A 285 16.01 2.49 -20.51
C PHE A 285 16.66 1.14 -20.18
N CYS A 286 17.62 1.13 -19.25
CA CYS A 286 18.24 -0.10 -18.79
C CYS A 286 17.20 -1.09 -18.23
N LEU A 287 16.29 -0.62 -17.37
CA LEU A 287 15.23 -1.45 -16.81
C LEU A 287 14.25 -1.91 -17.89
N TYR A 288 13.81 -0.98 -18.76
CA TYR A 288 12.88 -1.29 -19.84
C TYR A 288 13.43 -2.37 -20.78
N PHE A 289 14.60 -2.15 -21.37
CA PHE A 289 15.23 -3.14 -22.25
C PHE A 289 15.54 -4.45 -21.54
N GLY A 290 16.00 -4.39 -20.30
CA GLY A 290 16.24 -5.58 -19.48
C GLY A 290 14.99 -6.44 -19.28
N MET A 291 13.80 -5.83 -19.14
CA MET A 291 12.54 -6.56 -18.99
C MET A 291 12.12 -7.27 -20.28
N TRP A 292 12.40 -6.70 -21.44
CA TRP A 292 12.03 -7.26 -22.73
C TRP A 292 13.04 -8.26 -23.28
N LEU A 293 14.33 -8.00 -23.10
CA LEU A 293 15.39 -8.78 -23.74
C LEU A 293 15.91 -9.93 -22.87
N LEU A 294 15.82 -9.81 -21.53
CA LEU A 294 16.28 -10.87 -20.65
C LEU A 294 15.19 -11.91 -20.39
N PRO A 295 15.49 -13.21 -20.55
CA PRO A 295 14.56 -14.29 -20.20
C PRO A 295 14.08 -14.17 -18.75
N GLY A 296 12.82 -14.56 -18.49
CA GLY A 296 12.23 -14.47 -17.16
C GLY A 296 13.01 -15.20 -16.06
N ARG A 297 13.71 -16.31 -16.41
CA ARG A 297 14.63 -17.03 -15.49
C ARG A 297 15.82 -16.16 -15.10
N THR A 298 16.46 -15.50 -16.08
CA THR A 298 17.61 -14.60 -15.86
C THR A 298 17.20 -13.39 -15.02
N ARG A 299 16.05 -12.78 -15.31
CA ARG A 299 15.49 -11.66 -14.52
C ARG A 299 15.29 -12.07 -13.05
N ARG A 300 14.69 -13.25 -12.79
CA ARG A 300 14.51 -13.78 -11.43
C ARG A 300 15.85 -14.03 -10.75
N TRP A 301 16.85 -14.60 -11.45
CA TRP A 301 18.18 -14.84 -10.92
C TRP A 301 18.89 -13.54 -10.54
N VAL A 302 18.91 -12.52 -11.43
CA VAL A 302 19.49 -11.19 -11.16
C VAL A 302 18.81 -10.56 -9.95
N ARG A 303 17.48 -10.62 -9.88
CA ARG A 303 16.69 -10.10 -8.77
C ARG A 303 17.02 -10.81 -7.45
N SER A 304 17.11 -12.13 -7.45
CA SER A 304 17.42 -12.92 -6.25
C SER A 304 18.86 -12.68 -5.77
N TRP A 305 19.80 -12.51 -6.68
CA TRP A 305 21.18 -12.18 -6.37
C TRP A 305 21.29 -10.77 -5.75
N ALA A 306 20.66 -9.77 -6.35
CA ALA A 306 20.62 -8.41 -5.85
C ALA A 306 19.94 -8.31 -4.45
N ASN A 307 18.94 -9.13 -4.19
CA ASN A 307 18.22 -9.16 -2.90
C ASN A 307 18.97 -9.92 -1.80
N ARG A 308 19.85 -10.91 -2.13
CA ARG A 308 20.62 -11.65 -1.11
C ARG A 308 21.51 -10.77 -0.25
N ASN A 309 22.13 -9.76 -0.83
CA ASN A 309 22.94 -8.79 -0.09
C ASN A 309 22.11 -7.92 0.87
N GLN A 310 20.78 -7.87 0.69
CA GLN A 310 19.88 -7.11 1.55
C GLN A 310 19.46 -7.85 2.82
N LEU A 311 19.32 -9.18 2.77
CA LEU A 311 19.01 -10.02 3.93
C LEU A 311 20.07 -9.87 5.04
N ALA A 312 21.33 -9.73 4.65
CA ALA A 312 22.44 -9.53 5.60
C ALA A 312 22.32 -8.17 6.33
N VAL A 313 21.95 -7.10 5.60
CA VAL A 313 21.79 -5.75 6.16
C VAL A 313 20.53 -5.64 7.04
N ALA A 314 19.42 -6.28 6.63
CA ALA A 314 18.19 -6.30 7.42
C ALA A 314 18.37 -7.04 8.76
N LYS A 315 19.05 -8.19 8.77
CA LYS A 315 19.41 -8.92 10.00
C LYS A 315 20.27 -8.07 10.93
N GLN A 316 21.28 -7.35 10.40
CA GLN A 316 22.13 -6.47 11.20
C GLN A 316 21.38 -5.29 11.84
N ARG A 317 20.37 -4.74 11.15
CA ARG A 317 19.53 -3.65 11.69
C ARG A 317 18.53 -4.13 12.74
N MET A 318 18.07 -5.38 12.67
CA MET A 318 17.18 -5.98 13.67
C MET A 318 17.91 -6.49 14.92
N THR A 319 19.22 -6.79 14.81
CA THR A 319 20.07 -7.29 15.90
C THR A 319 21.03 -6.24 16.44
N GLY A 320 20.97 -4.99 15.97
CA GLY A 320 21.77 -3.88 16.49
C GLY A 320 21.44 -3.60 17.96
N PRO A 321 22.42 -3.15 18.77
CA PRO A 321 22.24 -3.02 20.20
C PRO A 321 21.09 -2.07 20.53
N THR A 322 20.16 -2.54 21.33
CA THR A 322 19.21 -1.71 22.06
C THR A 322 20.03 -0.69 22.83
N MET A 323 20.05 0.55 22.40
CA MET A 323 20.61 1.60 23.23
C MET A 323 19.78 1.68 24.50
N ALA A 324 20.45 1.39 25.61
CA ALA A 324 19.95 1.49 26.97
C ALA A 324 19.65 2.94 27.33
#